data_3df4d5dbd44966bfee2c53b83fecb8b1
#
_entry.id   3df4d5dbd44966bfee2c53b83fecb8b1
#
_cell.length_a   1.000
_cell.length_b   1.000
_cell.length_c   1.000
_cell.angle_alpha   90.00
_cell.angle_beta   90.00
_cell.angle_gamma   90.00
#
_symmetry.space_group_name_H-M   'P 1'
#
loop_
_entity.id
_entity.type
_entity.pdbx_description
1 polymer ?
#
loop_
_entity_poly.entity_id
_entity_poly.type
_entity_poly.pdbx_seq_one_letter_code
_entity_poly.pdbx_strand_id
1 'polypeptide(L)'
;MMKTFKIRQIIMAMTAVITLASCGSDEHDDLVGDWDNMIWKTEAPVTMKSDAYIVPATGGELTFSCKNYSDPWISNVRYARKYYYPIAVDKEYDETDWYTISLDWFKAEITGNLLKVTFEPNQATTERPIKLTVTAGDIFYTFYFRQSANK
;
A
#
# COMPACT_ATOMS: atom_id res chain seq x y z
N MET A 1 -67.15 53.12 6.69
CA MET A 1 -66.15 53.25 5.62
C MET A 1 -64.77 52.92 6.21
N MET A 2 -64.42 51.67 6.27
CA MET A 2 -63.17 51.22 6.89
C MET A 2 -62.24 50.62 5.82
N LYS A 3 -61.05 51.17 5.75
CA LYS A 3 -60.04 50.88 4.77
C LYS A 3 -59.37 49.52 5.09
N THR A 4 -59.78 48.50 4.43
CA THR A 4 -59.03 47.22 4.34
C THR A 4 -57.91 47.36 3.34
N PHE A 5 -56.85 47.95 3.77
CA PHE A 5 -55.67 48.07 2.92
C PHE A 5 -54.39 47.80 3.72
N LYS A 6 -53.59 46.94 3.20
CA LYS A 6 -52.16 46.75 3.55
C LYS A 6 -51.75 45.59 4.47
N ILE A 7 -52.47 44.51 4.47
CA ILE A 7 -51.90 43.29 5.04
C ILE A 7 -51.35 42.31 3.94
N ARG A 8 -51.71 42.57 2.68
CA ARG A 8 -51.26 41.70 1.57
C ARG A 8 -49.87 41.97 1.02
N GLN A 9 -49.24 43.04 1.42
CA GLN A 9 -47.91 43.41 0.87
C GLN A 9 -46.74 43.11 1.80
N ILE A 10 -46.99 42.64 3.02
CA ILE A 10 -45.91 42.30 3.97
C ILE A 10 -45.51 40.82 3.92
N ILE A 11 -46.36 40.00 3.27
CA ILE A 11 -46.07 38.54 3.19
C ILE A 11 -45.20 38.19 1.95
N MET A 12 -44.96 39.14 1.06
CA MET A 12 -44.23 38.88 -0.18
C MET A 12 -42.75 39.30 -0.17
N ALA A 13 -42.26 39.72 0.97
CA ALA A 13 -40.86 40.17 1.12
C ALA A 13 -40.01 39.27 2.01
N MET A 14 -40.48 38.05 2.36
CA MET A 14 -39.75 37.16 3.26
C MET A 14 -39.43 35.78 2.66
N THR A 15 -39.49 35.67 1.34
CA THR A 15 -39.21 34.41 0.63
C THR A 15 -38.06 34.55 -0.37
N ALA A 16 -37.00 35.22 -0.02
CA ALA A 16 -35.86 35.26 -0.90
C ALA A 16 -34.57 35.59 -0.14
N VAL A 17 -34.21 34.85 0.87
CA VAL A 17 -32.81 34.67 1.24
C VAL A 17 -32.68 33.29 1.94
N ILE A 18 -33.01 32.25 1.25
CA ILE A 18 -32.27 31.02 1.48
C ILE A 18 -31.14 31.09 0.45
N THR A 19 -30.16 31.89 0.74
CA THR A 19 -28.84 31.66 0.19
C THR A 19 -28.44 30.29 0.71
N LEU A 20 -28.47 29.31 -0.17
CA LEU A 20 -27.66 28.15 -0.07
C LEU A 20 -26.22 28.67 0.07
N ALA A 21 -25.80 28.91 1.29
CA ALA A 21 -24.40 28.77 1.61
C ALA A 21 -24.13 27.28 1.45
N SER A 22 -23.98 26.86 0.19
CA SER A 22 -23.11 25.77 -0.13
C SER A 22 -21.78 26.18 0.47
N CYS A 23 -21.49 25.70 1.64
CA CYS A 23 -20.14 25.58 2.13
C CYS A 23 -19.40 24.67 1.15
N GLY A 24 -18.95 25.24 0.06
CA GLY A 24 -17.77 24.81 -0.60
C GLY A 24 -16.60 25.32 0.21
N SER A 25 -16.37 24.79 1.38
CA SER A 25 -15.04 24.71 1.91
C SER A 25 -14.39 23.61 1.14
N ASP A 26 -13.72 23.97 0.07
CA ASP A 26 -12.60 23.21 -0.48
C ASP A 26 -11.41 23.29 0.49
N GLU A 27 -11.67 23.10 1.76
CA GLU A 27 -10.71 22.47 2.61
C GLU A 27 -10.78 21.01 2.17
N HIS A 28 -9.97 20.66 1.18
CA HIS A 28 -9.43 19.33 1.08
C HIS A 28 -8.79 19.10 2.44
N ASP A 29 -9.58 18.55 3.32
CA ASP A 29 -9.11 17.92 4.52
C ASP A 29 -8.08 16.92 4.02
N ASP A 30 -6.84 17.08 4.44
CA ASP A 30 -5.72 16.16 4.16
C ASP A 30 -5.96 14.75 4.76
N LEU A 31 -7.20 14.48 5.12
CA LEU A 31 -7.75 13.20 5.56
C LEU A 31 -8.29 12.34 4.41
N VAL A 32 -8.28 12.83 3.18
CA VAL A 32 -8.39 11.96 2.02
C VAL A 32 -7.11 11.15 2.02
N GLY A 33 -7.20 9.90 2.43
CA GLY A 33 -6.07 8.99 2.44
C GLY A 33 -5.28 9.18 1.17
N ASP A 34 -3.98 9.35 1.31
CA ASP A 34 -3.09 9.51 0.19
C ASP A 34 -3.18 8.24 -0.66
N TRP A 35 -3.95 8.33 -1.75
CA TRP A 35 -4.20 7.21 -2.67
C TRP A 35 -3.12 7.11 -3.74
N ASP A 36 -2.04 7.87 -3.61
CA ASP A 36 -0.93 7.81 -4.53
C ASP A 36 -0.23 6.45 -4.49
N ASN A 37 0.26 6.02 -5.64
CA ASN A 37 1.03 4.79 -5.72
C ASN A 37 2.25 4.84 -4.80
N MET A 38 2.58 3.72 -4.16
CA MET A 38 3.78 3.61 -3.35
C MET A 38 5.03 3.86 -4.19
N ILE A 39 5.92 4.71 -3.68
CA ILE A 39 7.21 5.03 -4.30
C ILE A 39 8.31 4.34 -3.50
N TRP A 40 8.90 3.32 -4.09
CA TRP A 40 10.01 2.58 -3.49
C TRP A 40 11.33 2.91 -4.14
N LYS A 41 12.38 3.03 -3.34
CA LYS A 41 13.76 3.20 -3.81
C LYS A 41 14.64 2.11 -3.19
N THR A 42 15.58 1.62 -3.99
CA THR A 42 16.61 0.70 -3.50
C THR A 42 17.71 1.47 -2.80
N GLU A 43 18.26 0.90 -1.73
CA GLU A 43 19.39 1.48 -0.99
C GLU A 43 20.75 1.07 -1.60
N ALA A 44 20.78 0.04 -2.44
CA ALA A 44 21.96 -0.43 -3.14
C ALA A 44 21.68 -0.63 -4.64
N PRO A 45 22.72 -0.67 -5.48
CA PRO A 45 22.55 -0.99 -6.89
C PRO A 45 21.94 -2.38 -7.07
N VAL A 46 20.88 -2.45 -7.87
CA VAL A 46 20.20 -3.70 -8.22
C VAL A 46 20.10 -3.84 -9.73
N THR A 47 20.15 -5.08 -10.20
CA THR A 47 19.89 -5.38 -11.59
C THR A 47 18.41 -5.67 -11.77
N MET A 48 17.78 -5.01 -12.76
CA MET A 48 16.41 -5.30 -13.15
C MET A 48 16.36 -5.87 -14.56
N LYS A 49 15.49 -6.86 -14.77
CA LYS A 49 15.20 -7.43 -16.09
C LYS A 49 13.73 -7.81 -16.18
N SER A 50 13.02 -7.27 -17.18
CA SER A 50 11.58 -7.51 -17.40
C SER A 50 10.78 -7.27 -16.11
N ASP A 51 10.94 -6.09 -15.51
CA ASP A 51 10.28 -5.61 -14.29
C ASP A 51 10.57 -6.46 -13.03
N ALA A 52 11.53 -7.38 -13.08
CA ALA A 52 11.95 -8.17 -11.93
C ALA A 52 13.34 -7.77 -11.44
N TYR A 53 13.50 -7.71 -10.13
CA TYR A 53 14.80 -7.60 -9.47
C TYR A 53 15.54 -8.94 -9.59
N ILE A 54 16.73 -8.91 -10.17
CA ILE A 54 17.53 -10.12 -10.35
C ILE A 54 18.39 -10.34 -9.11
N VAL A 55 18.21 -11.49 -8.49
CA VAL A 55 18.97 -11.94 -7.32
C VAL A 55 19.98 -13.00 -7.77
N PRO A 56 21.25 -12.91 -7.36
CA PRO A 56 22.25 -13.95 -7.68
C PRO A 56 21.84 -15.33 -7.15
N ALA A 57 22.35 -16.39 -7.74
CA ALA A 57 22.16 -17.75 -7.22
C ALA A 57 22.73 -17.92 -5.80
N THR A 58 23.77 -17.17 -5.45
CA THR A 58 24.35 -17.15 -4.10
C THR A 58 23.43 -16.55 -3.04
N GLY A 59 22.29 -15.99 -3.44
CA GLY A 59 21.42 -15.27 -2.53
C GLY A 59 21.95 -13.88 -2.21
N GLY A 60 21.50 -13.36 -1.09
CA GLY A 60 21.87 -12.04 -0.60
C GLY A 60 20.70 -11.26 -0.04
N GLU A 61 20.97 -10.01 0.26
CA GLU A 61 19.99 -9.09 0.87
C GLU A 61 19.74 -7.89 -0.03
N LEU A 62 18.49 -7.49 -0.15
CA LEU A 62 18.06 -6.27 -0.82
C LEU A 62 17.26 -5.42 0.16
N THR A 63 17.50 -4.11 0.15
CA THR A 63 16.79 -3.15 1.00
C THR A 63 16.14 -2.07 0.14
N PHE A 64 14.89 -1.77 0.47
CA PHE A 64 14.07 -0.77 -0.20
C PHE A 64 13.49 0.19 0.83
N SER A 65 13.39 1.46 0.50
CA SER A 65 12.70 2.47 1.33
C SER A 65 11.46 2.98 0.60
N CYS A 66 10.32 2.97 1.28
CA CYS A 66 9.11 3.65 0.83
C CYS A 66 9.24 5.15 1.09
N LYS A 67 8.94 5.99 0.10
CA LYS A 67 9.17 7.44 0.18
C LYS A 67 7.94 8.24 0.58
N ASN A 68 6.77 7.68 0.41
CA ASN A 68 5.49 8.35 0.63
C ASN A 68 4.55 7.64 1.62
N TYR A 69 4.96 6.51 2.20
CA TYR A 69 4.24 5.83 3.29
C TYR A 69 5.22 5.45 4.39
N SER A 70 4.86 5.73 5.64
CA SER A 70 5.76 5.56 6.79
C SER A 70 5.72 4.18 7.40
N ASP A 71 4.63 3.44 7.22
CA ASP A 71 4.40 2.17 7.89
C ASP A 71 3.59 1.18 7.03
N PRO A 72 4.11 0.81 5.84
CA PRO A 72 3.51 -0.24 5.03
C PRO A 72 3.70 -1.60 5.72
N TRP A 73 2.87 -2.59 5.35
CA TRP A 73 2.99 -3.95 5.86
C TRP A 73 2.90 -5.00 4.75
N ILE A 74 3.24 -6.24 5.06
CA ILE A 74 3.22 -7.34 4.10
C ILE A 74 1.79 -7.85 3.93
N SER A 75 1.31 -7.85 2.69
CA SER A 75 0.02 -8.44 2.35
C SER A 75 0.15 -9.94 2.09
N ASN A 76 1.04 -10.32 1.20
CA ASN A 76 1.28 -11.72 0.87
C ASN A 76 2.58 -11.92 0.08
N VAL A 77 2.99 -13.18 0.00
CA VAL A 77 4.00 -13.67 -0.93
C VAL A 77 3.36 -14.69 -1.86
N ARG A 78 3.66 -14.61 -3.16
CA ARG A 78 3.26 -15.61 -4.14
C ARG A 78 4.47 -16.33 -4.71
N TYR A 79 4.53 -17.65 -4.50
CA TYR A 79 5.57 -18.53 -5.03
C TYR A 79 4.96 -19.87 -5.51
N ALA A 80 5.41 -20.39 -6.62
CA ALA A 80 4.96 -21.67 -7.21
C ALA A 80 3.41 -21.78 -7.30
N ARG A 81 2.74 -20.69 -7.69
CA ARG A 81 1.27 -20.56 -7.79
C ARG A 81 0.52 -20.62 -6.47
N LYS A 82 1.21 -20.63 -5.33
CA LYS A 82 0.63 -20.56 -3.98
C LYS A 82 0.81 -19.18 -3.38
N TYR A 83 -0.16 -18.79 -2.54
CA TYR A 83 -0.08 -17.60 -1.72
C TYR A 83 0.29 -18.00 -0.30
N TYR A 84 1.16 -17.20 0.30
CA TYR A 84 1.59 -17.29 1.68
C TYR A 84 1.28 -15.94 2.34
N TYR A 85 0.71 -15.99 3.51
CA TYR A 85 0.30 -14.82 4.27
C TYR A 85 1.11 -14.74 5.58
N PRO A 86 1.31 -13.54 6.14
CA PRO A 86 1.98 -13.38 7.43
C PRO A 86 1.25 -14.05 8.60
N ILE A 87 -0.03 -14.39 8.41
CA ILE A 87 -0.90 -14.99 9.41
C ILE A 87 -0.45 -16.43 9.71
N ALA A 88 -0.06 -16.72 10.94
CA ALA A 88 0.14 -18.08 11.41
C ALA A 88 -1.23 -18.76 11.59
N VAL A 89 -1.35 -20.03 11.13
CA VAL A 89 -2.60 -20.79 11.07
C VAL A 89 -3.25 -20.99 12.46
N ASP A 90 -2.47 -20.91 13.52
CA ASP A 90 -2.79 -21.19 14.91
C ASP A 90 -2.74 -19.95 15.82
N LYS A 91 -2.62 -18.76 15.24
CA LYS A 91 -2.66 -17.50 15.99
C LYS A 91 -3.95 -16.73 15.73
N GLU A 92 -4.39 -15.99 16.73
CA GLU A 92 -5.47 -15.05 16.57
C GLU A 92 -5.05 -13.89 15.66
N TYR A 93 -6.00 -13.21 15.04
CA TYR A 93 -5.73 -12.15 14.04
C TYR A 93 -4.90 -11.00 14.61
N ASP A 94 -5.10 -10.64 15.88
CA ASP A 94 -4.39 -9.59 16.60
C ASP A 94 -2.95 -9.98 17.01
N GLU A 95 -2.60 -11.27 16.94
CA GLU A 95 -1.24 -11.78 17.16
C GLU A 95 -0.43 -11.91 15.85
N THR A 96 -1.00 -11.53 14.73
CA THR A 96 -0.34 -11.64 13.44
C THR A 96 0.78 -10.61 13.31
N ASP A 97 1.97 -11.08 12.97
CA ASP A 97 3.08 -10.22 12.58
C ASP A 97 2.98 -9.87 11.09
N TRP A 98 2.33 -8.74 10.80
CA TRP A 98 2.16 -8.24 9.44
C TRP A 98 3.45 -7.70 8.81
N TYR A 99 4.53 -7.62 9.57
CA TYR A 99 5.80 -7.04 9.14
C TYR A 99 6.85 -8.08 8.77
N THR A 100 6.58 -9.38 9.01
CA THR A 100 7.53 -10.45 8.71
C THR A 100 6.84 -11.61 7.99
N ILE A 101 7.48 -12.13 6.95
CA ILE A 101 7.10 -13.38 6.30
C ILE A 101 8.34 -14.18 5.91
N SER A 102 8.32 -15.49 6.14
CA SER A 102 9.43 -16.39 5.83
C SER A 102 8.96 -17.61 5.06
N LEU A 103 9.73 -17.98 4.07
CA LEU A 103 9.74 -19.29 3.42
C LEU A 103 11.15 -19.88 3.65
N ASP A 104 11.37 -21.15 3.31
CA ASP A 104 12.63 -21.83 3.58
C ASP A 104 13.89 -21.10 3.03
N TRP A 105 13.72 -20.34 1.96
CA TRP A 105 14.83 -19.69 1.25
C TRP A 105 14.61 -18.18 1.02
N PHE A 106 13.51 -17.64 1.51
CA PHE A 106 13.13 -16.26 1.33
C PHE A 106 12.59 -15.69 2.63
N LYS A 107 13.03 -14.50 2.99
CA LYS A 107 12.48 -13.75 4.12
C LYS A 107 12.27 -12.31 3.73
N ALA A 108 11.15 -11.72 4.13
CA ALA A 108 10.90 -10.30 4.03
C ALA A 108 10.52 -9.74 5.41
N GLU A 109 11.09 -8.57 5.73
CA GLU A 109 10.89 -7.87 7.00
C GLU A 109 10.67 -6.37 6.69
N ILE A 110 9.67 -5.78 7.33
CA ILE A 110 9.43 -4.33 7.26
C ILE A 110 9.66 -3.73 8.64
N THR A 111 10.39 -2.62 8.69
CA THR A 111 10.57 -1.81 9.88
C THR A 111 10.37 -0.34 9.51
N GLY A 112 9.27 0.25 9.98
CA GLY A 112 8.84 1.56 9.52
C GLY A 112 8.64 1.57 8.01
N ASN A 113 9.34 2.43 7.29
CA ASN A 113 9.28 2.51 5.83
C ASN A 113 10.35 1.68 5.10
N LEU A 114 11.13 0.86 5.81
CA LEU A 114 12.20 0.04 5.23
C LEU A 114 11.75 -1.42 5.07
N LEU A 115 11.84 -1.93 3.85
CA LEU A 115 11.68 -3.34 3.52
C LEU A 115 13.05 -3.95 3.28
N LYS A 116 13.36 -5.00 4.04
CA LYS A 116 14.51 -5.87 3.84
C LYS A 116 14.06 -7.23 3.33
N VAL A 117 14.67 -7.70 2.25
CA VAL A 117 14.38 -8.99 1.64
C VAL A 117 15.66 -9.80 1.57
N THR A 118 15.64 -11.00 2.15
CA THR A 118 16.79 -11.91 2.22
C THR A 118 16.51 -13.17 1.42
N PHE A 119 17.48 -13.60 0.66
CA PHE A 119 17.44 -14.80 -0.17
C PHE A 119 18.57 -15.75 0.22
N GLU A 120 18.22 -16.97 0.57
CA GLU A 120 19.19 -18.06 0.72
C GLU A 120 19.71 -18.53 -0.64
N PRO A 121 20.90 -19.16 -0.71
CA PRO A 121 21.45 -19.66 -1.97
C PRO A 121 20.49 -20.59 -2.70
N ASN A 122 20.38 -20.40 -4.01
CA ASN A 122 19.64 -21.30 -4.90
C ASN A 122 20.56 -22.43 -5.36
N GLN A 123 20.39 -23.62 -4.84
CA GLN A 123 21.16 -24.82 -5.25
C GLN A 123 20.57 -25.50 -6.50
N ALA A 124 19.37 -25.07 -6.94
CA ALA A 124 18.72 -25.67 -8.09
C ALA A 124 19.23 -25.10 -9.41
N THR A 125 19.15 -25.89 -10.48
CA THR A 125 19.47 -25.48 -11.85
C THR A 125 18.34 -24.69 -12.53
N THR A 126 17.32 -24.31 -11.77
CA THR A 126 16.19 -23.51 -12.23
C THR A 126 16.10 -22.20 -11.46
N GLU A 127 15.62 -21.15 -12.13
CA GLU A 127 15.33 -19.87 -11.49
C GLU A 127 14.15 -19.98 -10.50
N ARG A 128 14.17 -19.15 -9.48
CA ARG A 128 13.08 -19.02 -8.49
C ARG A 128 12.40 -17.65 -8.63
N PRO A 129 11.29 -17.55 -9.37
CA PRO A 129 10.50 -16.32 -9.40
C PRO A 129 9.62 -16.24 -8.14
N ILE A 130 9.58 -15.08 -7.51
CA ILE A 130 8.74 -14.82 -6.33
C ILE A 130 8.16 -13.40 -6.40
N LYS A 131 6.96 -13.23 -5.90
CA LYS A 131 6.27 -11.93 -5.79
C LYS A 131 6.00 -11.64 -4.33
N LEU A 132 6.39 -10.47 -3.88
CA LEU A 132 6.05 -9.93 -2.57
C LEU A 132 5.10 -8.76 -2.75
N THR A 133 3.91 -8.84 -2.18
CA THR A 133 2.95 -7.74 -2.17
C THR A 133 2.93 -7.09 -0.79
N VAL A 134 3.11 -5.79 -0.77
CA VAL A 134 3.01 -4.93 0.42
C VAL A 134 1.84 -3.97 0.25
N THR A 135 1.34 -3.45 1.35
CA THR A 135 0.20 -2.54 1.35
C THR A 135 0.36 -1.44 2.40
N ALA A 136 -0.34 -0.33 2.19
CA ALA A 136 -0.59 0.73 3.17
C ALA A 136 -2.09 1.05 3.13
N GLY A 137 -2.91 0.14 3.69
CA GLY A 137 -4.36 0.18 3.57
C GLY A 137 -4.85 -0.32 2.21
N ASP A 138 -5.47 0.55 1.44
CA ASP A 138 -6.05 0.19 0.13
C ASP A 138 -5.06 0.33 -1.04
N ILE A 139 -3.83 0.78 -0.78
CA ILE A 139 -2.78 0.91 -1.78
C ILE A 139 -1.84 -0.28 -1.69
N PHE A 140 -1.57 -0.90 -2.82
CA PHE A 140 -0.73 -2.09 -2.92
C PHE A 140 0.45 -1.85 -3.84
N TYR A 141 1.59 -2.46 -3.51
CA TYR A 141 2.75 -2.53 -4.38
C TYR A 141 3.29 -3.95 -4.43
N THR A 142 3.66 -4.44 -5.61
CA THR A 142 4.20 -5.79 -5.78
C THR A 142 5.63 -5.73 -6.29
N PHE A 143 6.53 -6.27 -5.49
CA PHE A 143 7.90 -6.54 -5.90
C PHE A 143 7.96 -7.87 -6.63
N TYR A 144 8.64 -7.88 -7.76
CA TYR A 144 8.93 -9.09 -8.54
C TYR A 144 10.41 -9.40 -8.40
N PHE A 145 10.74 -10.56 -7.85
CA PHE A 145 12.11 -11.03 -7.74
C PHE A 145 12.29 -12.28 -8.58
N ARG A 146 13.49 -12.44 -9.12
CA ARG A 146 13.91 -13.63 -9.83
C ARG A 146 15.29 -14.01 -9.36
N GLN A 147 15.40 -15.05 -8.57
CA GLN A 147 16.69 -15.59 -8.16
C GLN A 147 17.24 -16.51 -9.26
N SER A 148 18.45 -16.24 -9.68
CA SER A 148 19.13 -16.99 -10.72
C SER A 148 19.32 -18.45 -10.34
N ALA A 149 19.40 -19.32 -11.36
CA ALA A 149 19.78 -20.72 -11.19
C ALA A 149 21.26 -20.85 -10.79
N ASN A 150 21.58 -21.89 -10.05
CA ASN A 150 22.93 -22.32 -9.85
C ASN A 150 23.42 -22.97 -11.16
N LYS A 151 24.56 -22.49 -11.68
CA LYS A 151 25.19 -22.98 -12.93
C LYS A 151 26.23 -24.03 -12.64
#